data_cd4917a2985c0b0c2ab2dfe854b22e06
#
_entry.id   cd4917a2985c0b0c2ab2dfe854b22e06
#
_cell.length_a   1.000
_cell.length_b   1.000
_cell.length_c   1.000
_cell.angle_alpha   90.00
_cell.angle_beta   90.00
_cell.angle_gamma   90.00
#
_symmetry.space_group_name_H-M   'P 1'
#
loop_
_entity.id
_entity.type
_entity.pdbx_description
1 polymer ?
#
loop_
_entity_poly.entity_id
_entity_poly.type
_entity_poly.pdbx_seq_one_letter_code
_entity_poly.pdbx_strand_id
1 'polypeptide(L)'
;SEMCIRDSYNTDAVWGAYWNLTSLWALAYPEYYNDFVNSQLLVYKDAGWLGDGIATSKYVSGVGTNMVSITLAGAYNSGIRNFDVETAYQAALKNELGWEGRIEGAGKMDVKQFVERGYVPYENSVHFGTHPEGSSFSVSHTLEYSFSAYAVAQWAKALGRTEDYKRLMELSAGWEKLFDDSLKMIRPRVPNGEFIDNFNPLESWRGFQEGNAMQYTFFVPQNPARLIEKVGKDEFNNRLDSIFTEARKSIFGGGKVVNAFSGLQSPYNPVSYTHLRAHETSAH
;
A
#
# COMPACT_ATOMS: atom_id res chain seq x y z
N SER A 1 23.56 -8.12 -27.22
CA SER A 1 22.62 -6.99 -27.08
C SER A 1 21.17 -7.42 -26.79
N GLU A 2 20.81 -8.67 -26.96
CA GLU A 2 19.46 -9.17 -26.55
C GLU A 2 19.32 -9.40 -25.02
N MET A 3 20.42 -9.55 -24.31
CA MET A 3 20.39 -9.72 -22.84
C MET A 3 19.94 -8.47 -22.10
N CYS A 4 20.24 -7.28 -22.59
CA CYS A 4 19.88 -6.02 -21.90
C CYS A 4 18.38 -5.68 -21.93
N ILE A 5 17.58 -6.26 -22.83
CA ILE A 5 16.14 -5.95 -22.95
C ILE A 5 15.29 -6.76 -21.97
N ARG A 6 15.80 -7.90 -21.50
CA ARG A 6 15.09 -8.80 -20.58
C ARG A 6 15.37 -8.53 -19.09
N ASP A 7 16.35 -7.69 -18.76
CA ASP A 7 16.90 -7.56 -17.41
C ASP A 7 16.47 -6.28 -16.68
N SER A 8 15.67 -5.40 -17.30
CA SER A 8 15.23 -4.14 -16.72
C SER A 8 13.74 -3.90 -16.96
N TYR A 9 12.93 -4.17 -15.95
CA TYR A 9 11.50 -3.83 -15.98
C TYR A 9 11.25 -2.53 -15.22
N ASN A 10 10.42 -1.68 -15.79
CA ASN A 10 9.92 -0.50 -15.11
C ASN A 10 8.98 -0.93 -13.97
N THR A 11 9.13 -0.33 -12.80
CA THR A 11 8.26 -0.56 -11.65
C THR A 11 7.19 0.51 -11.50
N ASP A 12 7.09 1.42 -12.46
CA ASP A 12 6.02 2.40 -12.48
C ASP A 12 4.67 1.70 -12.37
N ALA A 13 3.83 2.18 -11.45
CA ALA A 13 2.51 1.61 -11.15
C ALA A 13 2.48 0.18 -10.53
N VAL A 14 3.53 -0.29 -9.84
CA VAL A 14 3.46 -1.54 -9.05
C VAL A 14 2.34 -1.47 -8.00
N TRP A 15 2.02 -0.29 -7.48
CA TRP A 15 0.87 -0.05 -6.61
C TRP A 15 -0.49 -0.42 -7.23
N GLY A 16 -0.60 -0.46 -8.56
CA GLY A 16 -1.78 -0.96 -9.27
C GLY A 16 -1.65 -2.43 -9.67
N ALA A 17 -0.44 -2.87 -10.04
CA ALA A 17 -0.17 -4.20 -10.57
C ALA A 17 -0.35 -5.31 -9.52
N TYR A 18 -0.05 -5.06 -8.25
CA TYR A 18 -0.11 -6.09 -7.21
C TYR A 18 -1.52 -6.61 -6.92
N TRP A 19 -2.57 -5.87 -7.27
CA TRP A 19 -3.96 -6.27 -7.02
C TRP A 19 -4.37 -7.55 -7.77
N ASN A 20 -4.03 -7.63 -9.02
CA ASN A 20 -4.45 -8.76 -9.88
C ASN A 20 -3.41 -9.16 -10.93
N LEU A 21 -2.60 -8.22 -11.42
CA LEU A 21 -1.64 -8.49 -12.49
C LEU A 21 -0.54 -9.46 -12.03
N THR A 22 -0.03 -9.31 -10.82
CA THR A 22 0.95 -10.23 -10.25
C THR A 22 0.39 -11.64 -10.06
N SER A 23 -0.90 -11.76 -9.73
CA SER A 23 -1.59 -13.05 -9.69
C SER A 23 -1.72 -13.68 -11.08
N LEU A 24 -2.00 -12.87 -12.10
CA LEU A 24 -2.02 -13.33 -13.49
C LEU A 24 -0.61 -13.78 -13.93
N TRP A 25 0.43 -13.05 -13.59
CA TRP A 25 1.81 -13.44 -13.87
C TRP A 25 2.15 -14.79 -13.21
N ALA A 26 1.78 -14.98 -11.95
CA ALA A 26 2.02 -16.24 -11.26
C ALA A 26 1.33 -17.45 -11.95
N LEU A 27 0.13 -17.24 -12.48
CA LEU A 27 -0.67 -18.30 -13.10
C LEU A 27 -0.30 -18.57 -14.57
N ALA A 28 -0.08 -17.51 -15.34
CA ALA A 28 0.03 -17.61 -16.81
C ALA A 28 1.40 -17.22 -17.36
N TYR A 29 2.18 -16.45 -16.63
CA TYR A 29 3.46 -15.88 -17.07
C TYR A 29 4.57 -15.98 -15.99
N PRO A 30 4.83 -17.19 -15.43
CA PRO A 30 5.75 -17.33 -14.29
C PRO A 30 7.20 -16.93 -14.63
N GLU A 31 7.64 -17.13 -15.87
CA GLU A 31 8.97 -16.71 -16.33
C GLU A 31 9.09 -15.18 -16.32
N TYR A 32 8.08 -14.49 -16.83
CA TYR A 32 8.02 -13.02 -16.80
C TYR A 32 8.05 -12.50 -15.35
N TYR A 33 7.29 -13.13 -14.45
CA TYR A 33 7.29 -12.73 -13.04
C TYR A 33 8.67 -12.94 -12.40
N ASN A 34 9.33 -14.04 -12.74
CA ASN A 34 10.69 -14.32 -12.28
C ASN A 34 11.69 -13.26 -12.78
N ASP A 35 11.61 -12.88 -14.05
CA ASP A 35 12.45 -11.85 -14.64
C ASP A 35 12.19 -10.48 -14.01
N PHE A 36 10.92 -10.17 -13.71
CA PHE A 36 10.56 -8.96 -12.97
C PHE A 36 11.24 -8.94 -11.60
N VAL A 37 11.19 -10.03 -10.83
CA VAL A 37 11.87 -10.12 -9.53
C VAL A 37 13.36 -9.92 -9.68
N ASN A 38 14.01 -10.58 -10.62
CA ASN A 38 15.44 -10.42 -10.88
C ASN A 38 15.79 -8.97 -11.22
N SER A 39 14.97 -8.29 -12.00
CA SER A 39 15.13 -6.85 -12.29
C SER A 39 15.12 -5.99 -11.01
N GLN A 40 14.22 -6.27 -10.08
CA GLN A 40 14.18 -5.56 -8.79
C GLN A 40 15.44 -5.82 -7.95
N LEU A 41 15.99 -7.02 -8.03
CA LEU A 41 17.24 -7.36 -7.35
C LEU A 41 18.45 -6.63 -7.93
N LEU A 42 18.47 -6.36 -9.23
CA LEU A 42 19.52 -5.51 -9.85
C LEU A 42 19.43 -4.08 -9.30
N VAL A 43 18.22 -3.51 -9.22
CA VAL A 43 17.98 -2.20 -8.61
C VAL A 43 18.46 -2.17 -7.16
N TYR A 44 18.10 -3.19 -6.38
CA TYR A 44 18.54 -3.29 -4.99
C TYR A 44 20.07 -3.38 -4.85
N LYS A 45 20.74 -4.16 -5.71
CA LYS A 45 22.20 -4.31 -5.70
C LYS A 45 22.92 -3.01 -6.03
N ASP A 46 22.34 -2.19 -6.92
CA ASP A 46 22.89 -0.90 -7.33
C ASP A 46 22.64 0.19 -6.27
N ALA A 47 21.43 0.34 -5.81
CA ALA A 47 20.98 1.45 -4.97
C ALA A 47 20.85 1.12 -3.47
N GLY A 48 20.91 -0.15 -3.10
CA GLY A 48 20.79 -0.63 -1.73
C GLY A 48 19.37 -0.62 -1.16
N TRP A 49 18.36 -0.28 -1.96
CA TRP A 49 16.94 -0.24 -1.60
C TRP A 49 16.06 -0.74 -2.74
N LEU A 50 14.91 -1.35 -2.39
CA LEU A 50 13.85 -1.60 -3.37
C LEU A 50 13.05 -0.31 -3.59
N GLY A 51 12.74 0.01 -4.83
CA GLY A 51 11.89 1.16 -5.18
C GLY A 51 10.41 0.82 -5.07
N ASP A 52 9.60 1.79 -4.69
CA ASP A 52 8.14 1.70 -4.79
C ASP A 52 7.68 1.85 -6.25
N GLY A 53 8.33 2.76 -6.94
CA GLY A 53 8.29 2.93 -8.37
C GLY A 53 9.62 3.45 -8.90
N ILE A 54 9.93 3.17 -10.15
CA ILE A 54 11.09 3.70 -10.85
C ILE A 54 10.62 4.31 -12.15
N ALA A 55 10.68 5.61 -12.26
CA ALA A 55 10.38 6.34 -13.48
C ALA A 55 11.60 7.18 -13.90
N THR A 56 11.98 7.07 -15.16
CA THR A 56 13.13 7.82 -15.71
C THR A 56 14.42 7.70 -14.90
N SER A 57 14.74 6.47 -14.45
CA SER A 57 15.93 6.15 -13.62
C SER A 57 15.96 6.84 -12.26
N LYS A 58 14.81 7.25 -11.73
CA LYS A 58 14.67 7.79 -10.38
C LYS A 58 13.64 7.00 -9.59
N TYR A 59 13.87 6.85 -8.29
CA TYR A 59 12.84 6.37 -7.39
C TYR A 59 11.68 7.38 -7.35
N VAL A 60 10.48 6.84 -7.44
CA VAL A 60 9.25 7.62 -7.35
C VAL A 60 8.39 7.00 -6.26
N SER A 61 8.01 7.79 -5.29
CA SER A 61 7.04 7.42 -4.27
C SER A 61 5.97 8.50 -4.24
N GLY A 62 4.73 8.15 -4.19
CA GLY A 62 3.69 9.16 -4.17
C GLY A 62 2.26 8.64 -4.15
N VAL A 63 1.98 7.52 -4.77
CA VAL A 63 0.61 6.99 -4.89
C VAL A 63 0.41 5.72 -4.08
N GLY A 64 1.46 4.98 -3.83
CA GLY A 64 1.49 3.80 -3.02
C GLY A 64 2.84 3.66 -2.36
N THR A 65 2.98 2.70 -1.49
CA THR A 65 4.20 2.56 -0.72
C THR A 65 4.55 1.10 -0.51
N ASN A 66 5.73 0.70 -0.96
CA ASN A 66 6.32 -0.61 -0.70
C ASN A 66 5.56 -1.81 -1.30
N MET A 67 4.83 -1.62 -2.38
CA MET A 67 4.09 -2.70 -3.06
C MET A 67 5.04 -3.68 -3.74
N VAL A 68 6.29 -3.29 -3.99
CA VAL A 68 7.34 -4.18 -4.48
C VAL A 68 7.64 -5.32 -3.49
N SER A 69 7.66 -5.06 -2.19
CA SER A 69 7.85 -6.12 -1.18
C SER A 69 6.72 -7.15 -1.21
N ILE A 70 5.47 -6.70 -1.41
CA ILE A 70 4.30 -7.58 -1.60
C ILE A 70 4.48 -8.43 -2.86
N THR A 71 4.95 -7.81 -3.94
CA THR A 71 5.18 -8.49 -5.22
C THR A 71 6.25 -9.57 -5.08
N LEU A 72 7.38 -9.29 -4.45
CA LEU A 72 8.44 -10.28 -4.23
C LEU A 72 7.96 -11.43 -3.33
N ALA A 73 7.29 -11.12 -2.22
CA ALA A 73 6.70 -12.11 -1.33
C ALA A 73 5.65 -12.97 -2.05
N GLY A 74 4.84 -12.35 -2.89
CA GLY A 74 3.85 -13.00 -3.74
C GLY A 74 4.48 -13.99 -4.73
N ALA A 75 5.56 -13.60 -5.39
CA ALA A 75 6.30 -14.48 -6.30
C ALA A 75 6.77 -15.75 -5.59
N TYR A 76 7.48 -15.58 -4.46
CA TYR A 76 7.97 -16.73 -3.69
C TYR A 76 6.85 -17.64 -3.22
N ASN A 77 5.80 -17.10 -2.63
CA ASN A 77 4.68 -17.88 -2.10
C ASN A 77 3.83 -18.54 -3.20
N SER A 78 3.88 -18.03 -4.42
CA SER A 78 3.27 -18.64 -5.62
C SER A 78 4.16 -19.72 -6.26
N GLY A 79 5.33 -20.02 -5.70
CA GLY A 79 6.22 -21.07 -6.19
C GLY A 79 7.27 -20.61 -7.20
N ILE A 80 7.34 -19.32 -7.53
CA ILE A 80 8.36 -18.74 -8.40
C ILE A 80 9.63 -18.54 -7.57
N ARG A 81 10.73 -19.20 -7.95
CA ARG A 81 11.94 -19.27 -7.11
C ARG A 81 13.26 -19.29 -7.89
N ASN A 82 13.24 -19.00 -9.19
CA ASN A 82 14.45 -18.95 -9.99
C ASN A 82 15.13 -17.57 -9.90
N PHE A 83 15.30 -17.08 -8.66
CA PHE A 83 16.00 -15.86 -8.32
C PHE A 83 16.77 -16.05 -7.01
N ASP A 84 17.65 -15.12 -6.67
CA ASP A 84 18.38 -15.14 -5.40
C ASP A 84 17.38 -14.82 -4.24
N VAL A 85 16.81 -15.89 -3.69
CA VAL A 85 15.75 -15.82 -2.66
C VAL A 85 16.23 -15.11 -1.40
N GLU A 86 17.47 -15.39 -0.97
CA GLU A 86 18.00 -14.78 0.25
C GLU A 86 18.22 -13.29 0.06
N THR A 87 18.84 -12.86 -1.02
CA THR A 87 19.01 -11.44 -1.33
C THR A 87 17.66 -10.73 -1.46
N ALA A 88 16.68 -11.35 -2.12
CA ALA A 88 15.35 -10.80 -2.30
C ALA A 88 14.62 -10.64 -0.95
N TYR A 89 14.71 -11.65 -0.08
CA TYR A 89 14.12 -11.60 1.25
C TYR A 89 14.76 -10.50 2.11
N GLN A 90 16.10 -10.42 2.13
CA GLN A 90 16.80 -9.38 2.88
C GLN A 90 16.50 -7.96 2.36
N ALA A 91 16.35 -7.80 1.05
CA ALA A 91 15.94 -6.54 0.46
C ALA A 91 14.51 -6.12 0.90
N ALA A 92 13.57 -7.07 0.86
CA ALA A 92 12.20 -6.83 1.34
C ALA A 92 12.18 -6.53 2.85
N LEU A 93 12.90 -7.32 3.67
CA LEU A 93 12.98 -7.10 5.12
C LEU A 93 13.59 -5.74 5.46
N LYS A 94 14.65 -5.34 4.74
CA LYS A 94 15.24 -4.00 4.87
C LYS A 94 14.25 -2.91 4.52
N ASN A 95 13.47 -3.08 3.46
CA ASN A 95 12.40 -2.12 3.11
C ASN A 95 11.30 -2.05 4.16
N GLU A 96 10.96 -3.18 4.82
CA GLU A 96 9.94 -3.22 5.88
C GLU A 96 10.40 -2.50 7.16
N LEU A 97 11.67 -2.68 7.56
CA LEU A 97 12.14 -2.34 8.91
C LEU A 97 13.22 -1.24 8.95
N GLY A 98 13.94 -1.02 7.85
CA GLY A 98 15.10 -0.12 7.82
C GLY A 98 14.71 1.32 7.50
N TRP A 99 15.35 2.28 8.14
CA TRP A 99 15.21 3.72 7.84
C TRP A 99 16.53 4.44 7.65
N GLU A 100 17.62 3.95 8.24
CA GLU A 100 18.92 4.59 8.14
C GLU A 100 19.47 4.50 6.71
N GLY A 101 19.86 5.66 6.17
CA GLY A 101 20.38 5.73 4.80
C GLY A 101 19.35 5.43 3.71
N ARG A 102 18.06 5.42 4.03
CA ARG A 102 17.00 5.27 3.03
C ARG A 102 17.00 6.45 2.07
N ILE A 103 17.05 6.14 0.78
CA ILE A 103 16.96 7.16 -0.27
C ILE A 103 15.50 7.61 -0.47
N GLU A 104 15.35 8.86 -0.85
CA GLU A 104 14.03 9.42 -1.18
C GLU A 104 13.35 8.60 -2.29
N GLY A 105 12.08 8.30 -2.08
CA GLY A 105 11.29 7.51 -3.02
C GLY A 105 11.48 5.99 -2.94
N ALA A 106 12.33 5.49 -2.02
CA ALA A 106 12.55 4.05 -1.85
C ALA A 106 11.45 3.33 -1.06
N GLY A 107 10.20 3.75 -1.18
CA GLY A 107 9.06 3.22 -0.42
C GLY A 107 9.10 3.52 1.07
N LYS A 108 8.02 3.30 1.80
CA LYS A 108 7.90 3.44 3.27
C LYS A 108 8.62 4.67 3.87
N MET A 109 8.20 5.84 3.48
CA MET A 109 8.89 7.08 3.85
C MET A 109 8.95 7.31 5.36
N ASP A 110 7.89 6.96 6.08
CA ASP A 110 7.75 7.15 7.53
C ASP A 110 7.98 5.84 8.31
N VAL A 111 8.84 4.97 7.80
CA VAL A 111 9.03 3.62 8.35
C VAL A 111 9.50 3.62 9.79
N LYS A 112 10.33 4.58 10.20
CA LYS A 112 10.81 4.68 11.58
C LYS A 112 9.63 4.80 12.56
N GLN A 113 8.72 5.73 12.30
CA GLN A 113 7.55 5.94 13.15
C GLN A 113 6.65 4.69 13.17
N PHE A 114 6.46 4.07 12.01
CA PHE A 114 5.69 2.83 11.92
C PHE A 114 6.33 1.68 12.71
N VAL A 115 7.63 1.46 12.58
CA VAL A 115 8.34 0.36 13.28
C VAL A 115 8.38 0.57 14.79
N GLU A 116 8.60 1.81 15.25
CA GLU A 116 8.68 2.13 16.68
C GLU A 116 7.31 2.16 17.35
N ARG A 117 6.28 2.70 16.69
CA ARG A 117 4.95 2.93 17.26
C ARG A 117 3.89 1.91 16.81
N GLY A 118 4.13 1.24 15.66
CA GLY A 118 3.16 0.39 14.98
C GLY A 118 2.12 1.19 14.17
N TYR A 119 2.29 2.50 14.04
CA TYR A 119 1.50 3.37 13.16
C TYR A 119 2.29 4.63 12.82
N VAL A 120 1.92 5.29 11.72
CA VAL A 120 2.46 6.59 11.33
C VAL A 120 1.58 7.68 11.94
N PRO A 121 2.12 8.61 12.77
CA PRO A 121 1.34 9.72 13.28
C PRO A 121 0.94 10.72 12.20
N TYR A 122 -0.18 11.40 12.42
CA TYR A 122 -0.62 12.49 11.55
C TYR A 122 0.15 13.79 11.87
N GLU A 123 0.76 14.33 10.82
CA GLU A 123 1.39 15.66 10.83
C GLU A 123 0.97 16.45 9.59
N ASN A 124 0.53 17.67 9.79
CA ASN A 124 -0.10 18.49 8.73
C ASN A 124 0.91 19.21 7.82
N SER A 125 2.20 18.94 7.93
CA SER A 125 3.21 19.86 7.40
C SER A 125 3.86 19.44 6.09
N VAL A 126 3.69 18.21 5.60
CA VAL A 126 4.45 17.73 4.42
C VAL A 126 3.62 16.83 3.52
N HIS A 127 3.59 17.17 2.24
CA HIS A 127 2.84 16.39 1.25
C HIS A 127 3.63 15.21 0.66
N PHE A 128 4.93 15.36 0.48
CA PHE A 128 5.78 14.31 -0.11
C PHE A 128 7.16 14.39 0.54
N GLY A 129 7.48 13.45 1.40
CA GLY A 129 8.79 13.37 2.05
C GLY A 129 8.73 12.77 3.44
N THR A 130 9.87 12.33 3.93
CA THR A 130 10.03 11.86 5.29
C THR A 130 9.91 13.02 6.25
N HIS A 131 8.91 12.99 7.12
CA HIS A 131 8.83 13.87 8.25
C HIS A 131 9.26 13.12 9.53
N PRO A 132 10.11 13.69 10.37
CA PRO A 132 10.61 12.99 11.55
C PRO A 132 9.51 12.58 12.53
N GLU A 133 8.40 13.29 12.56
CA GLU A 133 7.31 13.08 13.53
C GLU A 133 6.09 12.33 12.95
N GLY A 134 5.91 12.33 11.64
CA GLY A 134 4.74 11.71 11.03
C GLY A 134 4.51 12.07 9.56
N SER A 135 3.27 11.97 9.10
CA SER A 135 2.85 12.22 7.72
C SER A 135 1.47 12.82 7.63
N SER A 136 1.22 13.66 6.63
CA SER A 136 -0.13 14.08 6.24
C SER A 136 -0.96 12.93 5.69
N PHE A 137 -0.32 11.82 5.27
CA PHE A 137 -0.95 10.59 4.79
C PHE A 137 -0.87 9.43 5.79
N SER A 138 -0.83 9.75 7.06
CA SER A 138 -0.56 8.82 8.18
C SER A 138 -1.37 7.53 8.14
N VAL A 139 -2.67 7.61 7.86
CA VAL A 139 -3.54 6.45 7.79
C VAL A 139 -3.24 5.60 6.56
N SER A 140 -3.15 6.21 5.39
CA SER A 140 -2.82 5.49 4.15
C SER A 140 -1.51 4.73 4.30
N HIS A 141 -0.47 5.39 4.80
CA HIS A 141 0.82 4.76 5.05
C HIS A 141 0.73 3.63 6.08
N THR A 142 0.04 3.84 7.19
CA THR A 142 -0.11 2.81 8.23
C THR A 142 -0.80 1.55 7.68
N LEU A 143 -1.87 1.72 6.91
CA LEU A 143 -2.62 0.59 6.35
C LEU A 143 -1.80 -0.17 5.30
N GLU A 144 -1.14 0.52 4.39
CA GLU A 144 -0.29 -0.07 3.37
C GLU A 144 0.93 -0.77 3.99
N TYR A 145 1.58 -0.15 4.98
CA TYR A 145 2.70 -0.74 5.70
C TYR A 145 2.28 -1.97 6.51
N SER A 146 1.09 -1.96 7.10
CA SER A 146 0.53 -3.13 7.78
C SER A 146 0.30 -4.29 6.81
N PHE A 147 -0.17 -3.99 5.60
CA PHE A 147 -0.38 -5.00 4.57
C PHE A 147 0.95 -5.55 4.01
N SER A 148 1.92 -4.69 3.69
CA SER A 148 3.22 -5.15 3.22
C SER A 148 3.98 -5.96 4.28
N ALA A 149 3.91 -5.55 5.55
CA ALA A 149 4.48 -6.31 6.66
C ALA A 149 3.86 -7.72 6.76
N TYR A 150 2.53 -7.85 6.59
CA TYR A 150 1.87 -9.16 6.52
C TYR A 150 2.42 -10.02 5.38
N ALA A 151 2.55 -9.47 4.17
CA ALA A 151 3.04 -10.21 3.02
C ALA A 151 4.46 -10.76 3.25
N VAL A 152 5.37 -9.91 3.75
CA VAL A 152 6.74 -10.33 4.08
C VAL A 152 6.76 -11.27 5.28
N ALA A 153 5.83 -11.14 6.26
CA ALA A 153 5.68 -12.11 7.34
C ALA A 153 5.35 -13.52 6.83
N GLN A 154 4.44 -13.65 5.86
CA GLN A 154 4.13 -14.95 5.26
C GLN A 154 5.35 -15.56 4.55
N TRP A 155 6.16 -14.73 3.93
CA TRP A 155 7.42 -15.16 3.34
C TRP A 155 8.43 -15.58 4.41
N ALA A 156 8.61 -14.81 5.48
CA ALA A 156 9.43 -15.17 6.64
C ALA A 156 9.02 -16.53 7.23
N LYS A 157 7.70 -16.76 7.38
CA LYS A 157 7.15 -18.05 7.82
C LYS A 157 7.54 -19.18 6.89
N ALA A 158 7.42 -19.00 5.58
CA ALA A 158 7.78 -20.00 4.58
C ALA A 158 9.28 -20.33 4.57
N LEU A 159 10.13 -19.37 4.94
CA LEU A 159 11.58 -19.54 5.10
C LEU A 159 12.00 -20.02 6.50
N GLY A 160 11.07 -20.21 7.44
CA GLY A 160 11.37 -20.61 8.82
C GLY A 160 12.01 -19.50 9.68
N ARG A 161 11.89 -18.22 9.26
CA ARG A 161 12.42 -17.05 9.98
C ARG A 161 11.46 -16.61 11.09
N THR A 162 11.44 -17.33 12.20
CA THR A 162 10.42 -17.19 13.24
C THR A 162 10.39 -15.81 13.89
N GLU A 163 11.53 -15.21 14.17
CA GLU A 163 11.57 -13.90 14.83
C GLU A 163 11.12 -12.77 13.90
N ASP A 164 11.55 -12.81 12.64
CA ASP A 164 11.06 -11.87 11.62
C ASP A 164 9.56 -12.01 11.43
N TYR A 165 9.05 -13.25 11.36
CA TYR A 165 7.62 -13.53 11.27
C TYR A 165 6.84 -12.88 12.41
N LYS A 166 7.25 -13.10 13.66
CA LYS A 166 6.59 -12.51 14.83
C LYS A 166 6.58 -10.98 14.75
N ARG A 167 7.75 -10.39 14.49
CA ARG A 167 7.89 -8.92 14.41
C ARG A 167 7.04 -8.31 13.31
N LEU A 168 7.04 -8.90 12.13
CA LEU A 168 6.24 -8.42 11.00
C LEU A 168 4.74 -8.62 11.23
N MET A 169 4.32 -9.71 11.90
CA MET A 169 2.92 -9.92 12.27
C MET A 169 2.44 -8.89 13.30
N GLU A 170 3.27 -8.48 14.26
CA GLU A 170 2.95 -7.36 15.16
C GLU A 170 2.70 -6.06 14.37
N LEU A 171 3.57 -5.75 13.41
CA LEU A 171 3.42 -4.57 12.54
C LEU A 171 2.20 -4.68 11.64
N SER A 172 1.87 -5.88 11.17
CA SER A 172 0.67 -6.10 10.32
C SER A 172 -0.64 -5.78 11.02
N ALA A 173 -0.66 -5.76 12.35
CA ALA A 173 -1.79 -5.34 13.18
C ALA A 173 -1.79 -3.83 13.48
N GLY A 174 -0.86 -3.06 12.93
CA GLY A 174 -0.72 -1.62 13.17
C GLY A 174 -1.97 -0.80 12.90
N TRP A 175 -2.78 -1.21 11.91
CA TRP A 175 -4.07 -0.61 11.60
C TRP A 175 -5.04 -0.56 12.79
N GLU A 176 -4.99 -1.53 13.71
CA GLU A 176 -5.85 -1.55 14.91
C GLU A 176 -5.57 -0.38 15.85
N LYS A 177 -4.35 0.16 15.83
CA LYS A 177 -3.99 1.35 16.63
C LYS A 177 -4.66 2.62 16.13
N LEU A 178 -5.07 2.65 14.88
CA LEU A 178 -5.82 3.76 14.30
C LEU A 178 -7.34 3.52 14.31
N PHE A 179 -7.80 2.37 14.77
CA PHE A 179 -9.23 2.08 14.82
C PHE A 179 -9.87 2.76 16.03
N ASP A 180 -10.83 3.65 15.77
CA ASP A 180 -11.66 4.31 16.79
C ASP A 180 -12.89 3.43 17.04
N ASP A 181 -12.91 2.76 18.20
CA ASP A 181 -14.01 1.85 18.56
C ASP A 181 -15.34 2.57 18.77
N SER A 182 -15.32 3.87 19.09
CA SER A 182 -16.52 4.67 19.26
C SER A 182 -17.20 5.00 17.92
N LEU A 183 -16.39 5.27 16.90
CA LEU A 183 -16.84 5.55 15.53
C LEU A 183 -16.91 4.29 14.67
N LYS A 184 -16.28 3.19 15.12
CA LYS A 184 -16.10 1.94 14.38
C LYS A 184 -15.44 2.17 13.02
N MET A 185 -14.37 2.96 13.02
CA MET A 185 -13.71 3.40 11.79
C MET A 185 -12.25 3.77 12.05
N ILE A 186 -11.44 3.77 11.00
CA ILE A 186 -10.06 4.23 11.05
C ILE A 186 -10.03 5.75 11.17
N ARG A 187 -9.24 6.25 12.13
CA ARG A 187 -9.07 7.68 12.41
C ARG A 187 -7.60 7.99 12.65
N PRO A 188 -7.06 9.08 12.10
CA PRO A 188 -5.67 9.47 12.33
C PRO A 188 -5.38 9.76 13.81
N ARG A 189 -4.15 9.43 14.24
CA ARG A 189 -3.59 9.83 15.55
C ARG A 189 -2.43 10.77 15.37
N VAL A 190 -2.35 11.76 16.23
CA VAL A 190 -1.21 12.69 16.32
C VAL A 190 -0.05 12.06 17.11
N PRO A 191 1.17 12.69 17.12
CA PRO A 191 2.35 12.10 17.77
C PRO A 191 2.21 11.78 19.25
N ASN A 192 1.35 12.51 19.99
CA ASN A 192 1.07 12.23 21.41
C ASN A 192 0.17 10.99 21.62
N GLY A 193 -0.33 10.37 20.55
CA GLY A 193 -1.16 9.18 20.59
C GLY A 193 -2.67 9.43 20.66
N GLU A 194 -3.10 10.69 20.73
CA GLU A 194 -4.52 11.05 20.68
C GLU A 194 -5.06 10.98 19.25
N PHE A 195 -6.35 10.78 19.10
CA PHE A 195 -7.02 10.94 17.81
C PHE A 195 -7.11 12.41 17.42
N ILE A 196 -7.04 12.70 16.11
CA ILE A 196 -7.20 14.08 15.64
C ILE A 196 -8.56 14.66 16.06
N ASP A 197 -8.57 15.96 16.36
CA ASP A 197 -9.80 16.72 16.65
C ASP A 197 -10.61 17.00 15.39
N ASN A 198 -11.89 17.36 15.58
CA ASN A 198 -12.79 17.78 14.50
C ASN A 198 -12.77 16.83 13.30
N PHE A 199 -12.80 15.54 13.58
CA PHE A 199 -12.73 14.48 12.57
C PHE A 199 -14.02 14.44 11.75
N ASN A 200 -13.88 14.58 10.43
CA ASN A 200 -14.93 14.35 9.45
C ASN A 200 -14.57 13.11 8.59
N PRO A 201 -15.36 12.02 8.64
CA PRO A 201 -15.07 10.81 7.88
C PRO A 201 -15.01 10.99 6.36
N LEU A 202 -15.61 12.04 5.83
CA LEU A 202 -15.64 12.36 4.40
C LEU A 202 -14.53 13.35 3.99
N GLU A 203 -13.78 13.87 4.96
CA GLU A 203 -12.67 14.76 4.68
C GLU A 203 -11.48 13.97 4.14
N SER A 204 -10.94 14.42 3.03
CA SER A 204 -9.77 13.84 2.41
C SER A 204 -8.49 14.60 2.73
N TRP A 205 -7.36 14.02 2.39
CA TRP A 205 -6.03 14.59 2.57
C TRP A 205 -5.61 14.82 4.04
N ARG A 206 -6.49 14.60 4.97
CA ARG A 206 -6.23 14.70 6.40
C ARG A 206 -5.97 13.33 7.01
N GLY A 207 -4.81 12.77 6.72
CA GLY A 207 -4.41 11.41 7.06
C GLY A 207 -4.60 10.41 5.91
N PHE A 208 -5.30 10.81 4.85
CA PHE A 208 -5.72 9.92 3.75
C PHE A 208 -5.25 10.46 2.41
N GLN A 209 -4.53 9.67 1.66
CA GLN A 209 -4.09 9.99 0.32
C GLN A 209 -5.19 9.63 -0.69
N GLU A 210 -5.62 10.59 -1.49
CA GLU A 210 -6.63 10.40 -2.56
C GLU A 210 -7.94 9.75 -2.08
N GLY A 211 -8.28 9.90 -0.82
CA GLY A 211 -9.46 9.26 -0.24
C GLY A 211 -9.80 9.80 1.14
N ASN A 212 -10.67 9.11 1.84
CA ASN A 212 -11.17 9.47 3.16
C ASN A 212 -11.37 8.25 4.06
N ALA A 213 -11.77 8.46 5.31
CA ALA A 213 -11.95 7.39 6.28
C ALA A 213 -13.01 6.37 5.88
N MET A 214 -14.07 6.79 5.18
CA MET A 214 -15.12 5.88 4.70
C MET A 214 -14.58 4.84 3.73
N GLN A 215 -13.61 5.22 2.88
CA GLN A 215 -12.95 4.32 1.94
C GLN A 215 -11.88 3.49 2.63
N TYR A 216 -10.94 4.16 3.32
CA TYR A 216 -9.75 3.51 3.89
C TYR A 216 -10.06 2.56 5.05
N THR A 217 -11.17 2.73 5.77
CA THR A 217 -11.57 1.78 6.84
C THR A 217 -11.69 0.34 6.32
N PHE A 218 -11.99 0.16 5.05
CA PHE A 218 -12.12 -1.17 4.44
C PHE A 218 -10.80 -1.73 3.88
N PHE A 219 -9.72 -0.95 3.89
CA PHE A 219 -8.43 -1.41 3.41
C PHE A 219 -7.63 -2.18 4.47
N VAL A 220 -8.13 -3.35 4.83
CA VAL A 220 -7.45 -4.32 5.71
C VAL A 220 -7.48 -5.70 5.06
N PRO A 221 -6.87 -5.87 3.86
CA PRO A 221 -6.97 -7.11 3.11
C PRO A 221 -6.32 -8.31 3.81
N GLN A 222 -5.35 -8.06 4.70
CA GLN A 222 -4.66 -9.11 5.45
C GLN A 222 -5.49 -9.69 6.59
N ASN A 223 -6.51 -8.99 7.09
CA ASN A 223 -7.34 -9.49 8.19
C ASN A 223 -8.79 -8.95 8.15
N PRO A 224 -9.56 -9.25 7.09
CA PRO A 224 -10.93 -8.77 6.94
C PRO A 224 -11.86 -9.32 8.04
N ALA A 225 -11.60 -10.53 8.55
CA ALA A 225 -12.40 -11.10 9.63
C ALA A 225 -12.33 -10.25 10.91
N ARG A 226 -11.12 -9.80 11.28
CA ARG A 226 -10.92 -8.93 12.44
C ARG A 226 -11.55 -7.55 12.23
N LEU A 227 -11.48 -7.01 11.03
CA LEU A 227 -12.15 -5.75 10.70
C LEU A 227 -13.67 -5.87 10.84
N ILE A 228 -14.26 -6.94 10.32
CA ILE A 228 -15.70 -7.21 10.44
C ILE A 228 -16.12 -7.37 11.92
N GLU A 229 -15.30 -8.05 12.71
CA GLU A 229 -15.53 -8.18 14.16
C GLU A 229 -15.56 -6.81 14.84
N LYS A 230 -14.60 -5.93 14.56
CA LYS A 230 -14.49 -4.59 15.16
C LYS A 230 -15.62 -3.65 14.71
N VAL A 231 -15.97 -3.66 13.45
CA VAL A 231 -17.06 -2.84 12.91
C VAL A 231 -18.42 -3.40 13.32
N GLY A 232 -18.57 -4.71 13.36
CA GLY A 232 -19.83 -5.44 13.45
C GLY A 232 -20.38 -5.76 12.05
N LYS A 233 -20.81 -7.01 11.84
CA LYS A 233 -21.19 -7.54 10.52
C LYS A 233 -22.25 -6.70 9.80
N ASP A 234 -23.30 -6.36 10.50
CA ASP A 234 -24.43 -5.61 9.89
C ASP A 234 -24.00 -4.18 9.52
N GLU A 235 -23.28 -3.52 10.41
CA GLU A 235 -22.74 -2.18 10.17
C GLU A 235 -21.72 -2.19 9.03
N PHE A 236 -20.86 -3.21 8.96
CA PHE A 236 -19.90 -3.39 7.88
C PHE A 236 -20.60 -3.46 6.51
N ASN A 237 -21.64 -4.31 6.39
CA ASN A 237 -22.40 -4.45 5.16
C ASN A 237 -23.18 -3.18 4.82
N ASN A 238 -23.85 -2.57 5.79
CA ASN A 238 -24.59 -1.33 5.59
C ASN A 238 -23.70 -0.19 5.10
N ARG A 239 -22.46 -0.09 5.61
CA ARG A 239 -21.50 0.92 5.15
C ARG A 239 -21.02 0.65 3.73
N LEU A 240 -20.74 -0.60 3.36
CA LEU A 240 -20.39 -0.94 2.00
C LEU A 240 -21.51 -0.60 1.02
N ASP A 241 -22.75 -0.99 1.34
CA ASP A 241 -23.92 -0.65 0.52
C ASP A 241 -24.09 0.87 0.38
N SER A 242 -23.91 1.61 1.48
CA SER A 242 -23.96 3.07 1.49
C SER A 242 -22.87 3.68 0.60
N ILE A 243 -21.64 3.17 0.65
CA ILE A 243 -20.53 3.64 -0.20
C ILE A 243 -20.92 3.57 -1.68
N PHE A 244 -21.38 2.41 -2.14
CA PHE A 244 -21.74 2.23 -3.55
C PHE A 244 -23.00 3.02 -3.94
N THR A 245 -23.98 3.11 -3.04
CA THR A 245 -25.21 3.86 -3.30
C THR A 245 -24.97 5.35 -3.41
N GLU A 246 -24.18 5.93 -2.50
CA GLU A 246 -23.86 7.36 -2.52
C GLU A 246 -22.90 7.71 -3.67
N ALA A 247 -21.91 6.85 -3.96
CA ALA A 247 -21.05 7.00 -5.11
C ALA A 247 -21.84 7.08 -6.41
N ARG A 248 -22.86 6.22 -6.57
CA ARG A 248 -23.72 6.22 -7.75
C ARG A 248 -24.47 7.54 -7.95
N LYS A 249 -24.92 8.17 -6.85
CA LYS A 249 -25.65 9.44 -6.92
C LYS A 249 -24.77 10.61 -7.35
N SER A 250 -23.54 10.67 -6.87
CA SER A 250 -22.69 11.85 -6.99
C SER A 250 -21.63 11.75 -8.10
N ILE A 251 -21.03 10.59 -8.34
CA ILE A 251 -19.98 10.42 -9.36
C ILE A 251 -20.57 9.97 -10.69
N PHE A 252 -21.40 8.95 -10.68
CA PHE A 252 -21.97 8.40 -11.92
C PHE A 252 -23.17 9.19 -12.43
N GLY A 253 -23.64 10.18 -11.68
CA GLY A 253 -24.71 11.11 -12.07
C GLY A 253 -24.28 12.24 -13.00
N GLY A 254 -23.09 12.22 -13.58
CA GLY A 254 -22.67 13.15 -14.63
C GLY A 254 -22.24 14.54 -14.17
N GLY A 255 -21.66 14.69 -13.00
CA GLY A 255 -21.06 15.94 -12.55
C GLY A 255 -20.00 16.44 -13.52
N LYS A 256 -20.04 17.74 -13.87
CA LYS A 256 -19.19 18.36 -14.89
C LYS A 256 -17.69 18.42 -14.57
N VAL A 257 -17.28 18.03 -13.38
CA VAL A 257 -15.88 18.06 -12.95
C VAL A 257 -15.59 16.77 -12.21
N VAL A 258 -15.14 15.77 -12.94
CA VAL A 258 -14.43 14.64 -12.33
C VAL A 258 -12.99 15.09 -12.07
N ASN A 259 -12.79 15.71 -10.95
CA ASN A 259 -11.46 15.86 -10.40
C ASN A 259 -11.11 14.52 -9.74
N ALA A 260 -10.00 13.90 -10.18
CA ALA A 260 -9.48 12.66 -9.59
C ALA A 260 -9.35 12.73 -8.05
N PHE A 261 -9.21 13.96 -7.55
CA PHE A 261 -9.07 14.29 -6.13
C PHE A 261 -10.38 14.74 -5.48
N SER A 262 -11.46 14.90 -6.21
CA SER A 262 -12.75 15.39 -5.70
C SER A 262 -13.78 14.28 -5.49
N GLY A 263 -13.40 13.05 -5.69
CA GLY A 263 -14.13 11.88 -5.20
C GLY A 263 -14.31 11.85 -3.68
N LEU A 264 -14.15 12.97 -3.06
CA LEU A 264 -14.01 13.22 -1.65
C LEU A 264 -15.33 13.31 -0.93
N GLN A 265 -16.34 13.73 -1.61
CA GLN A 265 -17.71 13.70 -1.13
C GLN A 265 -18.40 12.38 -1.49
N SER A 266 -17.74 11.59 -2.31
CA SER A 266 -18.21 10.27 -2.67
C SER A 266 -17.24 9.22 -2.12
N PRO A 267 -17.76 8.27 -1.38
CA PRO A 267 -16.93 7.29 -0.69
C PRO A 267 -16.23 6.26 -1.59
N TYR A 268 -16.36 6.37 -2.89
CA TYR A 268 -15.69 5.52 -3.86
C TYR A 268 -14.88 6.36 -4.85
N ASN A 269 -13.56 6.21 -4.82
CA ASN A 269 -12.66 6.88 -5.74
C ASN A 269 -12.14 5.89 -6.79
N PRO A 270 -12.64 5.93 -8.05
CA PRO A 270 -12.22 5.02 -9.10
C PRO A 270 -10.99 5.48 -9.87
N VAL A 271 -10.14 6.35 -9.34
CA VAL A 271 -8.99 6.93 -10.08
C VAL A 271 -8.14 5.85 -10.73
N SER A 272 -7.86 4.76 -10.01
CA SER A 272 -7.12 3.63 -10.55
C SER A 272 -7.83 2.88 -11.68
N TYR A 273 -9.17 2.97 -11.76
CA TYR A 273 -9.98 2.28 -12.76
C TYR A 273 -10.40 3.16 -13.94
N THR A 274 -10.39 4.48 -13.79
CA THR A 274 -10.67 5.40 -14.89
C THR A 274 -9.61 5.33 -15.99
N HIS A 275 -8.36 5.08 -15.64
CA HIS A 275 -7.32 4.85 -16.63
C HIS A 275 -7.53 3.57 -17.43
N LEU A 276 -8.00 2.50 -16.81
CA LEU A 276 -8.34 1.25 -17.50
C LEU A 276 -9.53 1.46 -18.47
N ARG A 277 -10.58 2.16 -18.07
CA ARG A 277 -11.72 2.47 -18.94
C ARG A 277 -11.38 3.41 -20.09
N ALA A 278 -10.50 4.38 -19.88
CA ALA A 278 -10.05 5.28 -20.93
C ALA A 278 -9.28 4.54 -22.05
N HIS A 279 -8.58 3.45 -21.69
CA HIS A 279 -7.94 2.58 -22.67
C HIS A 279 -8.91 1.63 -23.39
N GLU A 280 -9.95 1.16 -22.72
CA GLU A 280 -10.97 0.31 -23.34
C GLU A 280 -11.87 1.08 -24.34
N THR A 281 -12.15 2.35 -24.08
CA THR A 281 -12.99 3.18 -24.97
C THR A 281 -12.24 3.75 -26.18
N SER A 282 -10.91 3.69 -26.20
CA SER A 282 -10.11 4.12 -27.36
C SER A 282 -9.85 2.99 -28.38
N ALA A 283 -10.35 1.78 -28.11
CA ALA A 283 -10.19 0.62 -28.99
C ALA A 283 -11.46 0.29 -29.82
N HIS A 284 -12.46 1.20 -29.86
CA HIS A 284 -13.65 1.08 -30.70
C HIS A 284 -13.83 2.29 -31.60
#